data_d9e327f3e7bb793a8ac8421e379d9e4e
#
_entry.id   d9e327f3e7bb793a8ac8421e379d9e4e
#
_cell.length_a   1.000
_cell.length_b   1.000
_cell.length_c   1.000
_cell.angle_alpha   90.00
_cell.angle_beta   90.00
_cell.angle_gamma   90.00
#
_symmetry.space_group_name_H-M   'P 1'
#
loop_
_entity.id
_entity.type
_entity.pdbx_description
1 polymer ?
#
loop_
_entity_poly.entity_id
_entity_poly.type
_entity_poly.pdbx_seq_one_letter_code
_entity_poly.pdbx_strand_id
1 'polypeptide(L)'
;MANVALLQGKKVLVTGAARGLGRDFAQAFAEAGAEVVMADILSDLVQQEAQALQKQGLNVQAVTVDLANADSIENAVAKSVDVLQGLDGLVNCAALATNVGGKNMIDYDPELWDRVMNINVKGTWLISKACVPHLKQSAAGKIINVASDTALWGAPNLMAYVASKGAIVAMTRSMARELGQSNICVNTLSPGLTLVEATEYVPQERHDLYVNGRAIQRQQLPQDLNGTALYLLSDLSSFVTGQNIPVNGGFVFN
;
A
#
# COMPACT_ATOMS: atom_id res chain seq x y z
N MET A 1 -24.78 -13.73 4.24
CA MET A 1 -23.55 -14.55 4.36
C MET A 1 -22.87 -14.09 5.64
N ALA A 2 -22.52 -15.00 6.55
CA ALA A 2 -21.80 -14.61 7.76
C ALA A 2 -20.50 -13.90 7.33
N ASN A 3 -20.26 -12.71 7.86
CA ASN A 3 -18.97 -12.02 7.72
C ASN A 3 -17.92 -12.94 8.36
N VAL A 4 -17.23 -13.70 7.54
CA VAL A 4 -16.07 -14.43 8.01
C VAL A 4 -15.05 -13.34 8.31
N ALA A 5 -14.73 -13.14 9.58
CA ALA A 5 -13.72 -12.16 10.02
C ALA A 5 -12.33 -12.68 9.60
N LEU A 6 -11.98 -12.49 8.33
CA LEU A 6 -10.76 -13.01 7.69
C LEU A 6 -9.47 -12.59 8.41
N LEU A 7 -9.51 -11.48 9.14
CA LEU A 7 -8.37 -10.89 9.83
C LEU A 7 -8.57 -10.82 11.35
N GLN A 8 -9.42 -11.69 11.92
CA GLN A 8 -9.73 -11.65 13.35
C GLN A 8 -8.46 -11.68 14.21
N GLY A 9 -8.23 -10.62 14.98
CA GLY A 9 -7.09 -10.46 15.89
C GLY A 9 -5.74 -10.26 15.19
N LYS A 10 -5.69 -10.11 13.87
CA LYS A 10 -4.46 -9.74 13.14
C LYS A 10 -4.09 -8.29 13.43
N LYS A 11 -2.82 -8.03 13.63
CA LYS A 11 -2.21 -6.75 13.96
C LYS A 11 -1.54 -6.17 12.73
N VAL A 12 -2.09 -5.07 12.19
CA VAL A 12 -1.74 -4.56 10.86
C VAL A 12 -1.31 -3.10 10.92
N LEU A 13 -0.16 -2.79 10.32
CA LEU A 13 0.31 -1.43 10.07
C LEU A 13 0.05 -1.07 8.60
N VAL A 14 -0.65 0.05 8.37
CA VAL A 14 -0.93 0.58 7.02
C VAL A 14 -0.30 1.95 6.87
N THR A 15 0.59 2.13 5.90
CA THR A 15 1.19 3.44 5.58
C THR A 15 0.40 4.18 4.51
N GLY A 16 0.44 5.52 4.51
CA GLY A 16 -0.35 6.35 3.59
C GLY A 16 -1.84 6.27 3.91
N ALA A 17 -2.18 6.15 5.20
CA ALA A 17 -3.53 5.80 5.64
C ALA A 17 -4.40 7.00 6.03
N ALA A 18 -3.94 8.25 5.85
CA ALA A 18 -4.76 9.42 6.12
C ALA A 18 -5.88 9.64 5.10
N ARG A 19 -5.74 9.12 3.88
CA ARG A 19 -6.72 9.27 2.79
C ARG A 19 -6.55 8.19 1.71
N GLY A 20 -7.44 8.19 0.71
CA GLY A 20 -7.35 7.34 -0.48
C GLY A 20 -7.33 5.86 -0.16
N LEU A 21 -6.53 5.10 -0.91
CA LEU A 21 -6.46 3.64 -0.78
C LEU A 21 -6.03 3.16 0.60
N GLY A 22 -5.03 3.82 1.21
CA GLY A 22 -4.53 3.39 2.52
C GLY A 22 -5.58 3.54 3.62
N ARG A 23 -6.37 4.61 3.57
CA ARG A 23 -7.50 4.83 4.49
C ARG A 23 -8.60 3.79 4.28
N ASP A 24 -8.93 3.49 3.01
CA ASP A 24 -9.95 2.48 2.68
C ASP A 24 -9.50 1.06 3.09
N PHE A 25 -8.24 0.71 2.86
CA PHE A 25 -7.66 -0.54 3.36
C PHE A 25 -7.72 -0.65 4.89
N ALA A 26 -7.34 0.41 5.61
CA ALA A 26 -7.38 0.39 7.07
C ALA A 26 -8.80 0.13 7.60
N GLN A 27 -9.81 0.76 7.00
CA GLN A 27 -11.22 0.51 7.33
C GLN A 27 -11.60 -0.94 7.02
N ALA A 28 -11.34 -1.42 5.80
CA ALA A 28 -11.72 -2.78 5.39
C ALA A 28 -11.06 -3.87 6.26
N PHE A 29 -9.80 -3.66 6.67
CA PHE A 29 -9.09 -4.59 7.57
C PHE A 29 -9.70 -4.59 8.98
N ALA A 30 -10.01 -3.42 9.52
CA ALA A 30 -10.65 -3.31 10.83
C ALA A 30 -12.07 -3.92 10.82
N GLU A 31 -12.85 -3.71 9.75
CA GLU A 31 -14.16 -4.35 9.55
C GLU A 31 -14.04 -5.89 9.45
N ALA A 32 -12.91 -6.40 8.95
CA ALA A 32 -12.59 -7.82 8.90
C ALA A 32 -12.01 -8.38 10.21
N GLY A 33 -11.96 -7.59 11.29
CA GLY A 33 -11.57 -8.00 12.63
C GLY A 33 -10.11 -7.76 12.99
N ALA A 34 -9.35 -7.02 12.16
CA ALA A 34 -7.97 -6.65 12.49
C ALA A 34 -7.91 -5.50 13.50
N GLU A 35 -6.81 -5.46 14.25
CA GLU A 35 -6.33 -4.28 14.97
C GLU A 35 -5.40 -3.51 14.05
N VAL A 36 -5.72 -2.25 13.73
CA VAL A 36 -5.02 -1.50 12.68
C VAL A 36 -4.34 -0.25 13.23
N VAL A 37 -3.09 -0.05 12.87
CA VAL A 37 -2.43 1.25 13.01
C VAL A 37 -2.36 1.92 11.64
N MET A 38 -2.96 3.09 11.55
CA MET A 38 -2.91 4.00 10.39
C MET A 38 -1.70 4.92 10.53
N ALA A 39 -0.77 4.86 9.58
CA ALA A 39 0.44 5.68 9.58
C ALA A 39 0.47 6.63 8.38
N ASP A 40 0.74 7.91 8.61
CA ASP A 40 0.81 8.92 7.54
C ASP A 40 1.69 10.10 7.97
N ILE A 41 2.20 10.86 6.99
CA ILE A 41 2.90 12.13 7.23
C ILE A 41 1.91 13.25 7.62
N LEU A 42 0.65 13.14 7.19
CA LEU A 42 -0.44 14.08 7.49
C LEU A 42 -0.99 13.80 8.90
N SER A 43 -0.23 14.19 9.91
CA SER A 43 -0.47 13.86 11.33
C SER A 43 -1.91 14.14 11.77
N ASP A 44 -2.41 15.36 11.53
CA ASP A 44 -3.73 15.77 11.99
C ASP A 44 -4.85 14.99 11.28
N LEU A 45 -4.69 14.78 9.97
CA LEU A 45 -5.68 14.07 9.17
C LEU A 45 -5.75 12.59 9.55
N VAL A 46 -4.60 11.91 9.72
CA VAL A 46 -4.62 10.49 10.09
C VAL A 46 -5.21 10.27 11.49
N GLN A 47 -5.00 11.21 12.41
CA GLN A 47 -5.63 11.19 13.73
C GLN A 47 -7.16 11.36 13.64
N GLN A 48 -7.63 12.32 12.81
CA GLN A 48 -9.07 12.55 12.60
C GLN A 48 -9.74 11.33 11.98
N GLU A 49 -9.14 10.73 10.96
CA GLU A 49 -9.68 9.54 10.30
C GLU A 49 -9.71 8.32 11.22
N ALA A 50 -8.65 8.09 12.01
CA ALA A 50 -8.66 7.03 13.00
C ALA A 50 -9.78 7.23 14.04
N GLN A 51 -9.96 8.46 14.55
CA GLN A 51 -11.06 8.76 15.48
C GLN A 51 -12.44 8.56 14.85
N ALA A 52 -12.59 8.88 13.55
CA ALA A 52 -13.85 8.65 12.83
C ALA A 52 -14.17 7.15 12.71
N LEU A 53 -13.17 6.30 12.48
CA LEU A 53 -13.32 4.84 12.44
C LEU A 53 -13.56 4.25 13.84
N GLN A 54 -12.89 4.76 14.88
CA GLN A 54 -13.12 4.37 16.28
C GLN A 54 -14.57 4.63 16.72
N LYS A 55 -15.15 5.77 16.30
CA LYS A 55 -16.57 6.08 16.58
C LYS A 55 -17.55 5.09 15.94
N GLN A 56 -17.10 4.35 14.93
CA GLN A 56 -17.87 3.27 14.29
C GLN A 56 -17.64 1.91 14.99
N GLY A 57 -16.85 1.89 16.09
CA GLY A 57 -16.54 0.67 16.84
C GLY A 57 -15.36 -0.14 16.28
N LEU A 58 -14.59 0.42 15.35
CA LEU A 58 -13.44 -0.26 14.75
C LEU A 58 -12.18 -0.07 15.60
N ASN A 59 -11.35 -1.13 15.68
CA ASN A 59 -10.10 -1.10 16.44
C ASN A 59 -8.97 -0.51 15.59
N VAL A 60 -8.86 0.80 15.60
CA VAL A 60 -7.92 1.58 14.78
C VAL A 60 -7.18 2.58 15.64
N GLN A 61 -5.88 2.75 15.42
CA GLN A 61 -5.05 3.77 16.04
C GLN A 61 -4.29 4.54 14.96
N ALA A 62 -3.68 5.68 15.30
CA ALA A 62 -2.92 6.48 14.35
C ALA A 62 -1.51 6.80 14.85
N VAL A 63 -0.54 6.80 13.93
CA VAL A 63 0.83 7.27 14.16
C VAL A 63 1.29 8.17 13.02
N THR A 64 2.17 9.12 13.31
CA THR A 64 2.79 9.95 12.26
C THR A 64 4.06 9.26 11.76
N VAL A 65 4.25 9.23 10.43
CA VAL A 65 5.47 8.71 9.81
C VAL A 65 5.86 9.54 8.58
N ASP A 66 7.12 9.91 8.49
CA ASP A 66 7.75 10.43 7.28
C ASP A 66 8.68 9.36 6.69
N LEU A 67 8.33 8.80 5.53
CA LEU A 67 9.11 7.78 4.85
C LEU A 67 10.44 8.29 4.25
N ALA A 68 10.64 9.61 4.20
CA ALA A 68 11.92 10.19 3.83
C ALA A 68 12.92 10.24 4.99
N ASN A 69 12.49 9.97 6.22
CA ASN A 69 13.27 10.09 7.45
C ASN A 69 13.35 8.75 8.20
N ALA A 70 14.57 8.20 8.33
CA ALA A 70 14.79 6.90 8.96
C ALA A 70 14.39 6.88 10.44
N ASP A 71 14.70 7.93 11.20
CA ASP A 71 14.35 8.01 12.62
C ASP A 71 12.83 8.08 12.81
N SER A 72 12.12 8.80 11.93
CA SER A 72 10.67 8.83 11.91
C SER A 72 10.06 7.45 11.67
N ILE A 73 10.66 6.67 10.75
CA ILE A 73 10.22 5.30 10.46
C ILE A 73 10.41 4.39 11.68
N GLU A 74 11.60 4.39 12.29
CA GLU A 74 11.89 3.56 13.46
C GLU A 74 10.95 3.89 14.63
N ASN A 75 10.75 5.17 14.91
CA ASN A 75 9.83 5.64 15.94
C ASN A 75 8.36 5.25 15.66
N ALA A 76 7.92 5.36 14.40
CA ALA A 76 6.55 4.99 14.02
C ALA A 76 6.31 3.49 14.16
N VAL A 77 7.27 2.65 13.74
CA VAL A 77 7.17 1.19 13.90
C VAL A 77 7.17 0.81 15.38
N ALA A 78 8.08 1.38 16.19
CA ALA A 78 8.13 1.10 17.63
C ALA A 78 6.79 1.44 18.32
N LYS A 79 6.22 2.62 18.04
CA LYS A 79 4.90 3.02 18.57
C LYS A 79 3.78 2.10 18.08
N SER A 80 3.81 1.69 16.82
CA SER A 80 2.79 0.79 16.25
C SER A 80 2.82 -0.58 16.93
N VAL A 81 4.01 -1.13 17.14
CA VAL A 81 4.19 -2.41 17.82
C VAL A 81 3.81 -2.33 19.30
N ASP A 82 4.12 -1.22 19.96
CA ASP A 82 3.73 -1.01 21.36
C ASP A 82 2.21 -0.96 21.52
N VAL A 83 1.53 -0.22 20.63
CA VAL A 83 0.05 -0.13 20.64
C VAL A 83 -0.60 -1.48 20.32
N LEU A 84 -0.12 -2.18 19.30
CA LEU A 84 -0.68 -3.46 18.84
C LEU A 84 -0.22 -4.66 19.69
N GLN A 85 0.83 -4.51 20.50
CA GLN A 85 1.48 -5.62 21.20
C GLN A 85 1.94 -6.75 20.26
N GLY A 86 2.50 -6.34 19.10
CA GLY A 86 3.00 -7.23 18.05
C GLY A 86 2.68 -6.73 16.64
N LEU A 87 3.04 -7.51 15.62
CA LEU A 87 2.75 -7.17 14.23
C LEU A 87 2.61 -8.44 13.38
N ASP A 88 1.49 -8.57 12.65
CA ASP A 88 1.21 -9.69 11.74
C ASP A 88 1.25 -9.24 10.27
N GLY A 89 0.93 -7.98 10.00
CA GLY A 89 0.84 -7.46 8.64
C GLY A 89 1.38 -6.04 8.49
N LEU A 90 2.05 -5.79 7.36
CA LEU A 90 2.45 -4.47 6.89
C LEU A 90 1.88 -4.21 5.51
N VAL A 91 1.21 -3.07 5.32
CA VAL A 91 0.75 -2.61 4.01
C VAL A 91 1.45 -1.30 3.66
N ASN A 92 2.37 -1.37 2.72
CA ASN A 92 3.10 -0.23 2.19
C ASN A 92 2.27 0.43 1.08
N CYS A 93 1.39 1.37 1.47
CA CYS A 93 0.53 2.12 0.56
C CYS A 93 0.98 3.58 0.37
N ALA A 94 1.76 4.14 1.30
CA ALA A 94 2.29 5.49 1.18
C ALA A 94 3.17 5.65 -0.07
N ALA A 95 2.94 6.71 -0.81
CA ALA A 95 3.74 7.08 -1.97
C ALA A 95 3.60 8.57 -2.31
N LEU A 96 4.65 9.15 -2.84
CA LEU A 96 4.57 10.41 -3.57
C LEU A 96 3.98 10.09 -4.96
N ALA A 97 2.68 10.34 -5.14
CA ALA A 97 1.91 10.02 -6.34
C ALA A 97 1.27 11.25 -6.99
N THR A 98 1.10 12.35 -6.25
CA THR A 98 0.48 13.58 -6.71
C THR A 98 1.55 14.53 -7.28
N ASN A 99 1.26 15.17 -8.42
CA ASN A 99 2.17 16.12 -9.09
C ASN A 99 3.54 15.52 -9.49
N VAL A 100 3.59 14.22 -9.77
CA VAL A 100 4.80 13.50 -10.19
C VAL A 100 4.81 13.17 -11.69
N GLY A 101 3.84 13.64 -12.44
CA GLY A 101 3.67 13.40 -13.87
C GLY A 101 3.53 14.69 -14.68
N GLY A 102 3.15 14.53 -15.96
CA GLY A 102 2.89 15.65 -16.89
C GLY A 102 4.13 16.15 -17.64
N LYS A 103 5.30 15.58 -17.42
CA LYS A 103 6.55 15.89 -18.13
C LYS A 103 7.08 14.65 -18.85
N ASN A 104 7.58 14.84 -20.06
CA ASN A 104 8.29 13.79 -20.80
C ASN A 104 9.68 13.54 -20.18
N MET A 105 10.38 12.51 -20.64
CA MET A 105 11.66 12.10 -20.06
C MET A 105 12.79 13.12 -20.18
N ILE A 106 12.72 14.02 -21.16
CA ILE A 106 13.76 15.03 -21.39
C ILE A 106 13.60 16.20 -20.41
N ASP A 107 12.36 16.60 -20.15
CA ASP A 107 12.01 17.75 -19.31
C ASP A 107 11.71 17.37 -17.86
N TYR A 108 11.90 16.10 -17.49
CA TYR A 108 11.62 15.64 -16.14
C TYR A 108 12.66 16.18 -15.15
N ASP A 109 12.17 16.71 -14.01
CA ASP A 109 13.00 17.32 -12.98
C ASP A 109 13.79 16.23 -12.19
N PRO A 110 15.14 16.28 -12.19
CA PRO A 110 15.98 15.36 -11.41
C PRO A 110 15.73 15.40 -9.89
N GLU A 111 15.42 16.56 -9.32
CA GLU A 111 15.13 16.68 -7.88
C GLU A 111 13.82 15.98 -7.54
N LEU A 112 12.82 16.12 -8.40
CA LEU A 112 11.56 15.38 -8.24
C LEU A 112 11.78 13.87 -8.38
N TRP A 113 12.63 13.43 -9.33
CA TRP A 113 13.04 12.03 -9.46
C TRP A 113 13.62 11.50 -8.14
N ASP A 114 14.59 12.20 -7.57
CA ASP A 114 15.25 11.78 -6.33
C ASP A 114 14.26 11.70 -5.16
N ARG A 115 13.35 12.66 -5.05
CA ARG A 115 12.29 12.64 -4.03
C ARG A 115 11.35 11.45 -4.19
N VAL A 116 10.91 11.15 -5.42
CA VAL A 116 10.04 10.00 -5.70
C VAL A 116 10.76 8.70 -5.33
N MET A 117 12.00 8.51 -5.73
CA MET A 117 12.78 7.31 -5.43
C MET A 117 13.08 7.18 -3.93
N ASN A 118 13.41 8.27 -3.26
CA ASN A 118 13.66 8.28 -1.82
C ASN A 118 12.42 7.87 -1.01
N ILE A 119 11.25 8.41 -1.33
CA ILE A 119 10.01 8.12 -0.60
C ILE A 119 9.45 6.75 -1.01
N ASN A 120 9.23 6.54 -2.32
CA ASN A 120 8.48 5.38 -2.80
C ASN A 120 9.28 4.07 -2.71
N VAL A 121 10.60 4.12 -2.92
CA VAL A 121 11.44 2.92 -2.96
C VAL A 121 12.21 2.74 -1.65
N LYS A 122 13.08 3.70 -1.32
CA LYS A 122 13.91 3.62 -0.11
C LYS A 122 13.06 3.63 1.16
N GLY A 123 12.04 4.51 1.24
CA GLY A 123 11.12 4.57 2.38
C GLY A 123 10.37 3.26 2.58
N THR A 124 9.83 2.66 1.50
CA THR A 124 9.16 1.35 1.55
C THR A 124 10.11 0.23 2.03
N TRP A 125 11.37 0.24 1.58
CA TRP A 125 12.36 -0.71 2.07
C TRP A 125 12.66 -0.50 3.56
N LEU A 126 12.90 0.75 3.99
CA LEU A 126 13.27 1.05 5.38
C LEU A 126 12.17 0.68 6.38
N ILE A 127 10.91 1.01 6.09
CA ILE A 127 9.81 0.64 6.99
C ILE A 127 9.59 -0.87 7.01
N SER A 128 9.74 -1.56 5.87
CA SER A 128 9.70 -3.02 5.83
C SER A 128 10.82 -3.62 6.68
N LYS A 129 12.05 -3.12 6.54
CA LYS A 129 13.21 -3.52 7.35
C LYS A 129 12.93 -3.37 8.85
N ALA A 130 12.37 -2.24 9.28
CA ALA A 130 12.04 -1.98 10.68
C ALA A 130 10.93 -2.92 11.20
N CYS A 131 9.96 -3.31 10.35
CA CYS A 131 8.89 -4.22 10.74
C CYS A 131 9.31 -5.70 10.81
N VAL A 132 10.32 -6.13 10.03
CA VAL A 132 10.71 -7.55 9.92
C VAL A 132 11.01 -8.23 11.26
N PRO A 133 11.73 -7.63 12.25
CA PRO A 133 11.96 -8.27 13.54
C PRO A 133 10.67 -8.63 14.28
N HIS A 134 9.61 -7.84 14.12
CA HIS A 134 8.31 -8.04 14.74
C HIS A 134 7.47 -9.04 13.97
N LEU A 135 7.46 -8.95 12.62
CA LEU A 135 6.78 -9.92 11.74
C LEU A 135 7.32 -11.34 11.89
N LYS A 136 8.61 -11.50 12.24
CA LYS A 136 9.21 -12.82 12.55
C LYS A 136 8.64 -13.48 13.81
N GLN A 137 8.00 -12.72 14.68
CA GLN A 137 7.35 -13.23 15.89
C GLN A 137 5.91 -13.65 15.64
N SER A 138 5.34 -13.27 14.49
CA SER A 138 4.03 -13.73 14.03
C SER A 138 4.08 -15.17 13.54
N ALA A 139 2.99 -15.90 13.70
CA ALA A 139 2.84 -17.24 13.12
C ALA A 139 2.91 -17.26 11.59
N ALA A 140 2.46 -16.16 10.94
CA ALA A 140 2.45 -16.01 9.48
C ALA A 140 2.49 -14.52 9.10
N GLY A 141 3.68 -13.94 9.07
CA GLY A 141 3.87 -12.52 8.73
C GLY A 141 3.48 -12.22 7.27
N LYS A 142 2.89 -11.04 7.02
CA LYS A 142 2.44 -10.61 5.70
C LYS A 142 2.95 -9.21 5.38
N ILE A 143 3.49 -9.01 4.18
CA ILE A 143 3.83 -7.70 3.64
C ILE A 143 3.12 -7.53 2.30
N ILE A 144 2.32 -6.48 2.17
CA ILE A 144 1.74 -6.04 0.91
C ILE A 144 2.41 -4.74 0.49
N ASN A 145 3.05 -4.75 -0.66
CA ASN A 145 3.60 -3.56 -1.29
C ASN A 145 2.63 -3.06 -2.36
N VAL A 146 2.09 -1.86 -2.23
CA VAL A 146 1.21 -1.28 -3.24
C VAL A 146 2.05 -0.66 -4.36
N ALA A 147 2.05 -1.32 -5.52
CA ALA A 147 2.68 -0.82 -6.75
C ALA A 147 1.68 -0.04 -7.62
N SER A 148 1.67 -0.29 -8.91
CA SER A 148 0.73 0.25 -9.89
C SER A 148 0.83 -0.54 -11.19
N ASP A 149 -0.28 -0.68 -11.91
CA ASP A 149 -0.27 -1.24 -13.26
C ASP A 149 0.47 -0.36 -14.28
N THR A 150 0.68 0.93 -13.96
CA THR A 150 1.49 1.84 -14.79
C THR A 150 2.91 1.32 -15.04
N ALA A 151 3.45 0.53 -14.10
CA ALA A 151 4.75 -0.13 -14.25
C ALA A 151 4.71 -1.32 -15.23
N LEU A 152 3.54 -1.87 -15.52
CA LEU A 152 3.35 -3.00 -16.43
C LEU A 152 3.18 -2.55 -17.89
N TRP A 153 2.45 -1.43 -18.12
CA TRP A 153 2.20 -0.96 -19.47
C TRP A 153 3.05 0.26 -19.89
N GLY A 154 3.87 0.80 -18.98
CA GLY A 154 4.78 1.90 -19.29
C GLY A 154 4.07 3.24 -19.52
N ALA A 155 3.30 3.70 -18.54
CA ALA A 155 2.56 4.96 -18.62
C ALA A 155 3.46 6.16 -19.01
N PRO A 156 3.19 6.88 -20.13
CA PRO A 156 4.00 8.00 -20.56
C PRO A 156 3.83 9.21 -19.64
N ASN A 157 4.81 10.10 -19.62
CA ASN A 157 4.85 11.34 -18.85
C ASN A 157 4.73 11.12 -17.33
N LEU A 158 5.23 9.97 -16.83
CA LEU A 158 5.13 9.57 -15.42
C LEU A 158 6.39 8.79 -14.98
N MET A 159 7.54 9.10 -15.58
CA MET A 159 8.72 8.24 -15.59
C MET A 159 9.22 7.85 -14.19
N ALA A 160 9.44 8.81 -13.27
CA ALA A 160 9.94 8.49 -11.92
C ALA A 160 8.95 7.62 -11.13
N TYR A 161 7.66 7.91 -11.25
CA TYR A 161 6.63 7.11 -10.59
C TYR A 161 6.59 5.68 -11.14
N VAL A 162 6.57 5.51 -12.47
CA VAL A 162 6.62 4.20 -13.13
C VAL A 162 7.87 3.43 -12.72
N ALA A 163 9.04 4.07 -12.75
CA ALA A 163 10.30 3.47 -12.30
C ALA A 163 10.23 3.04 -10.83
N SER A 164 9.69 3.90 -9.95
CA SER A 164 9.55 3.58 -8.52
C SER A 164 8.62 2.37 -8.30
N LYS A 165 7.50 2.29 -9.03
CA LYS A 165 6.54 1.18 -8.91
C LYS A 165 7.07 -0.12 -9.53
N GLY A 166 7.89 -0.03 -10.58
CA GLY A 166 8.66 -1.16 -11.11
C GLY A 166 9.71 -1.68 -10.11
N ALA A 167 10.42 -0.75 -9.44
CA ALA A 167 11.36 -1.10 -8.38
C ALA A 167 10.66 -1.83 -7.20
N ILE A 168 9.46 -1.40 -6.81
CA ILE A 168 8.65 -2.08 -5.78
C ILE A 168 8.35 -3.53 -6.17
N VAL A 169 7.95 -3.79 -7.43
CA VAL A 169 7.68 -5.16 -7.91
C VAL A 169 8.96 -6.03 -7.85
N ALA A 170 10.09 -5.50 -8.30
CA ALA A 170 11.37 -6.21 -8.24
C ALA A 170 11.83 -6.45 -6.79
N MET A 171 11.75 -5.45 -5.93
CA MET A 171 12.13 -5.52 -4.52
C MET A 171 11.25 -6.54 -3.77
N THR A 172 9.96 -6.62 -4.06
CA THR A 172 9.04 -7.62 -3.48
C THR A 172 9.54 -9.04 -3.71
N ARG A 173 10.05 -9.35 -4.91
CA ARG A 173 10.57 -10.69 -5.23
C ARG A 173 11.83 -11.04 -4.43
N SER A 174 12.74 -10.06 -4.26
CA SER A 174 13.93 -10.24 -3.42
C SER A 174 13.55 -10.45 -1.96
N MET A 175 12.69 -9.58 -1.40
CA MET A 175 12.20 -9.70 -0.04
C MET A 175 11.49 -11.04 0.21
N ALA A 176 10.69 -11.52 -0.73
CA ALA A 176 10.00 -12.81 -0.62
C ALA A 176 10.97 -13.98 -0.48
N ARG A 177 12.09 -13.97 -1.22
CA ARG A 177 13.12 -15.01 -1.11
C ARG A 177 13.89 -14.95 0.21
N GLU A 178 14.21 -13.72 0.68
CA GLU A 178 14.97 -13.53 1.91
C GLU A 178 14.14 -13.84 3.17
N LEU A 179 12.84 -13.54 3.15
CA LEU A 179 11.97 -13.61 4.32
C LEU A 179 11.15 -14.91 4.41
N GLY A 180 11.10 -15.70 3.33
CA GLY A 180 10.32 -16.93 3.25
C GLY A 180 10.67 -17.96 4.34
N GLN A 181 11.95 -18.10 4.68
CA GLN A 181 12.39 -18.98 5.77
C GLN A 181 11.88 -18.55 7.17
N SER A 182 11.49 -17.28 7.29
CA SER A 182 10.88 -16.74 8.51
C SER A 182 9.34 -16.77 8.46
N ASN A 183 8.75 -17.52 7.53
CA ASN A 183 7.30 -17.62 7.31
C ASN A 183 6.63 -16.25 7.04
N ILE A 184 7.33 -15.34 6.37
CA ILE A 184 6.81 -14.04 5.95
C ILE A 184 6.54 -14.08 4.44
N CYS A 185 5.28 -13.89 4.05
CA CYS A 185 4.89 -13.73 2.65
C CYS A 185 4.96 -12.25 2.25
N VAL A 186 5.59 -11.96 1.12
CA VAL A 186 5.70 -10.60 0.58
C VAL A 186 5.15 -10.58 -0.83
N ASN A 187 4.09 -9.78 -1.07
CA ASN A 187 3.44 -9.69 -2.36
C ASN A 187 3.21 -8.23 -2.77
N THR A 188 3.01 -8.02 -4.05
CA THR A 188 2.67 -6.72 -4.62
C THR A 188 1.21 -6.72 -5.06
N LEU A 189 0.48 -5.68 -4.67
CA LEU A 189 -0.82 -5.32 -5.21
C LEU A 189 -0.63 -4.16 -6.19
N SER A 190 -1.04 -4.32 -7.45
CA SER A 190 -0.88 -3.33 -8.52
C SER A 190 -2.24 -2.81 -8.99
N PRO A 191 -2.73 -1.70 -8.37
CA PRO A 191 -3.96 -1.05 -8.80
C PRO A 191 -3.84 -0.46 -10.20
N GLY A 192 -4.97 -0.39 -10.92
CA GLY A 192 -5.16 0.55 -12.03
C GLY A 192 -5.50 1.95 -11.53
N LEU A 193 -5.91 2.84 -12.45
CA LEU A 193 -6.39 4.17 -12.09
C LEU A 193 -7.68 4.03 -11.26
N THR A 194 -7.55 4.31 -9.97
CA THR A 194 -8.62 4.22 -8.97
C THR A 194 -9.07 5.61 -8.56
N LEU A 195 -10.37 5.83 -8.41
CA LEU A 195 -10.92 7.12 -7.99
C LEU A 195 -10.66 7.35 -6.50
N VAL A 196 -9.71 8.21 -6.22
CA VAL A 196 -9.35 8.70 -4.89
C VAL A 196 -8.88 10.16 -5.02
N GLU A 197 -8.75 10.87 -3.92
CA GLU A 197 -8.31 12.27 -3.90
C GLU A 197 -6.96 12.46 -4.62
N ALA A 198 -6.08 11.48 -4.52
CA ALA A 198 -4.78 11.49 -5.18
C ALA A 198 -4.86 11.40 -6.72
N THR A 199 -6.02 11.08 -7.30
CA THR A 199 -6.23 10.94 -8.75
C THR A 199 -7.18 11.98 -9.33
N GLU A 200 -7.72 12.90 -8.53
CA GLU A 200 -8.63 13.96 -8.99
C GLU A 200 -8.00 14.90 -10.03
N TYR A 201 -6.68 15.11 -9.94
CA TYR A 201 -5.93 15.97 -10.88
C TYR A 201 -5.57 15.25 -12.20
N VAL A 202 -5.83 13.95 -12.31
CA VAL A 202 -5.52 13.19 -13.53
C VAL A 202 -6.46 13.64 -14.65
N PRO A 203 -5.95 13.96 -15.87
CA PRO A 203 -6.78 14.41 -16.98
C PRO A 203 -7.88 13.40 -17.35
N GLN A 204 -9.05 13.91 -17.78
CA GLN A 204 -10.20 13.08 -18.15
C GLN A 204 -9.86 12.05 -19.22
N GLU A 205 -9.01 12.42 -20.20
CA GLU A 205 -8.58 11.50 -21.24
C GLU A 205 -7.88 10.25 -20.68
N ARG A 206 -7.18 10.37 -19.55
CA ARG A 206 -6.56 9.23 -18.87
C ARG A 206 -7.62 8.36 -18.19
N HIS A 207 -8.65 8.96 -17.59
CA HIS A 207 -9.78 8.20 -17.05
C HIS A 207 -10.52 7.45 -18.15
N ASP A 208 -10.77 8.08 -19.28
CA ASP A 208 -11.44 7.48 -20.43
C ASP A 208 -10.59 6.34 -21.03
N LEU A 209 -9.26 6.53 -21.14
CA LEU A 209 -8.33 5.48 -21.57
C LEU A 209 -8.47 4.22 -20.70
N TYR A 210 -8.50 4.39 -19.38
CA TYR A 210 -8.63 3.26 -18.47
C TYR A 210 -10.01 2.60 -18.56
N VAL A 211 -11.09 3.38 -18.59
CA VAL A 211 -12.45 2.84 -18.68
C VAL A 211 -12.64 2.05 -19.97
N ASN A 212 -12.22 2.63 -21.11
CA ASN A 212 -12.40 2.01 -22.43
C ASN A 212 -11.45 0.84 -22.67
N GLY A 213 -10.24 0.86 -22.06
CA GLY A 213 -9.23 -0.18 -22.23
C GLY A 213 -9.39 -1.38 -21.31
N ARG A 214 -10.20 -1.29 -20.26
CA ARG A 214 -10.46 -2.39 -19.32
C ARG A 214 -11.41 -3.42 -19.93
N ALA A 215 -11.19 -4.69 -19.60
CA ALA A 215 -12.19 -5.74 -19.87
C ALA A 215 -13.48 -5.49 -19.06
N ILE A 216 -13.36 -5.02 -17.81
CA ILE A 216 -14.48 -4.56 -16.99
C ILE A 216 -14.59 -3.04 -17.13
N GLN A 217 -15.41 -2.58 -18.10
CA GLN A 217 -15.49 -1.18 -18.56
C GLN A 217 -16.27 -0.29 -17.58
N ARG A 218 -15.65 0.02 -16.45
CA ARG A 218 -16.13 1.01 -15.48
C ARG A 218 -14.96 1.66 -14.74
N GLN A 219 -15.25 2.74 -14.03
CA GLN A 219 -14.29 3.32 -13.11
C GLN A 219 -13.96 2.34 -11.99
N GLN A 220 -12.70 2.32 -11.56
CA GLN A 220 -12.24 1.55 -10.42
C GLN A 220 -12.41 2.36 -9.14
N LEU A 221 -13.00 1.74 -8.15
CA LEU A 221 -13.19 2.30 -6.81
C LEU A 221 -12.23 1.64 -5.82
N PRO A 222 -11.90 2.27 -4.68
CA PRO A 222 -11.07 1.68 -3.64
C PRO A 222 -11.54 0.28 -3.22
N GLN A 223 -12.84 0.07 -3.09
CA GLN A 223 -13.45 -1.19 -2.67
C GLN A 223 -13.15 -2.36 -3.61
N ASP A 224 -12.83 -2.09 -4.88
CA ASP A 224 -12.44 -3.14 -5.84
C ASP A 224 -11.11 -3.82 -5.48
N LEU A 225 -10.30 -3.19 -4.63
CA LEU A 225 -9.00 -3.67 -4.18
C LEU A 225 -9.06 -4.45 -2.86
N ASN A 226 -10.09 -4.18 -2.04
CA ASN A 226 -10.18 -4.68 -0.66
C ASN A 226 -10.16 -6.20 -0.60
N GLY A 227 -10.90 -6.88 -1.48
CA GLY A 227 -10.93 -8.34 -1.52
C GLY A 227 -9.55 -8.98 -1.70
N THR A 228 -8.75 -8.43 -2.61
CA THR A 228 -7.37 -8.92 -2.84
C THR A 228 -6.45 -8.58 -1.67
N ALA A 229 -6.56 -7.38 -1.10
CA ALA A 229 -5.76 -6.98 0.06
C ALA A 229 -6.08 -7.83 1.29
N LEU A 230 -7.36 -8.08 1.57
CA LEU A 230 -7.83 -8.98 2.64
C LEU A 230 -7.30 -10.41 2.44
N TYR A 231 -7.38 -10.94 1.22
CA TYR A 231 -6.83 -12.26 0.88
C TYR A 231 -5.34 -12.32 1.18
N LEU A 232 -4.57 -11.32 0.72
CA LEU A 232 -3.10 -11.31 0.88
C LEU A 232 -2.65 -11.15 2.35
N LEU A 233 -3.44 -10.52 3.22
CA LEU A 233 -3.18 -10.43 4.66
C LEU A 233 -3.67 -11.66 5.43
N SER A 234 -4.61 -12.41 4.90
CA SER A 234 -5.20 -13.56 5.58
C SER A 234 -4.31 -14.81 5.51
N ASP A 235 -4.65 -15.82 6.31
CA ASP A 235 -3.99 -17.12 6.28
C ASP A 235 -4.28 -17.91 4.99
N LEU A 236 -5.29 -17.51 4.21
CA LEU A 236 -5.60 -18.12 2.90
C LEU A 236 -4.47 -17.94 1.87
N SER A 237 -3.61 -16.93 2.04
CA SER A 237 -2.47 -16.65 1.17
C SER A 237 -1.14 -17.16 1.72
N SER A 238 -1.13 -18.08 2.69
CA SER A 238 0.11 -18.48 3.40
C SER A 238 1.15 -19.20 2.53
N PHE A 239 0.80 -19.57 1.28
CA PHE A 239 1.73 -20.12 0.29
C PHE A 239 1.87 -19.24 -0.96
N VAL A 240 1.41 -17.98 -0.88
CA VAL A 240 1.52 -16.98 -1.96
C VAL A 240 2.56 -15.94 -1.56
N THR A 241 3.70 -15.92 -2.25
CA THR A 241 4.78 -14.97 -1.99
C THR A 241 5.54 -14.62 -3.27
N GLY A 242 6.08 -13.40 -3.34
CA GLY A 242 6.83 -12.89 -4.49
C GLY A 242 5.96 -12.56 -5.72
N GLN A 243 4.64 -12.57 -5.57
CA GLN A 243 3.72 -12.34 -6.68
C GLN A 243 3.41 -10.85 -6.87
N ASN A 244 3.18 -10.46 -8.11
CA ASN A 244 2.57 -9.19 -8.46
C ASN A 244 1.13 -9.46 -8.93
N ILE A 245 0.15 -8.87 -8.25
CA ILE A 245 -1.28 -9.08 -8.53
C ILE A 245 -1.89 -7.78 -9.07
N PRO A 246 -2.06 -7.65 -10.40
CA PRO A 246 -2.80 -6.53 -10.96
C PRO A 246 -4.29 -6.63 -10.60
N VAL A 247 -4.82 -5.54 -10.04
CA VAL A 247 -6.26 -5.37 -9.83
C VAL A 247 -6.67 -4.10 -10.56
N ASN A 248 -7.00 -4.22 -11.83
CA ASN A 248 -7.17 -3.10 -12.76
C ASN A 248 -8.32 -3.30 -13.76
N GLY A 249 -9.19 -4.28 -13.51
CA GLY A 249 -10.33 -4.59 -14.39
C GLY A 249 -9.91 -5.20 -15.74
N GLY A 250 -8.70 -5.76 -15.83
CA GLY A 250 -8.18 -6.33 -17.09
C GLY A 250 -7.68 -5.27 -18.07
N PHE A 251 -7.13 -4.15 -17.56
CA PHE A 251 -6.50 -3.13 -18.41
C PHE A 251 -5.15 -3.61 -18.93
N VAL A 252 -4.37 -4.31 -18.10
CA VAL A 252 -3.12 -4.96 -18.47
C VAL A 252 -2.96 -6.28 -17.71
N PHE A 253 -2.31 -7.23 -18.33
CA PHE A 253 -2.03 -8.54 -17.74
C PHE A 253 -0.53 -8.67 -17.40
N ASN A 254 -0.18 -9.60 -16.48
CA ASN A 254 1.22 -10.02 -16.23
C ASN A 254 1.71 -10.94 -17.34
#